data_1bf12135c5c55d0d50391c41a3f7262f
#
_entry.id   1bf12135c5c55d0d50391c41a3f7262f
#
_cell.length_a   1.000
_cell.length_b   1.000
_cell.length_c   1.000
_cell.angle_alpha   90.00
_cell.angle_beta   90.00
_cell.angle_gamma   90.00
#
_symmetry.space_group_name_H-M   'P 1'
#
loop_
_entity.id
_entity.type
_entity.pdbx_description
1 polymer ?
#
loop_
_entity_poly.entity_id
_entity_poly.type
_entity_poly.pdbx_seq_one_letter_code
_entity_poly.pdbx_strand_id
1 'polypeptide(L)'
;YKKDCLIFNDNQMSMPKIDAKEVALDGDEGKEILASLSIFEKYNPVSVYEILVKPNNKDDYTERAYIKVHLVNEDNNDKILDVIIADKNETGIDYGLKDSKMSTLCGVNVKLSKSENLNVDDKIITRAVFKLNKHTYVMDGINIEPFEFTEMVSELLSKLTNK
;
A
#
# COMPACT_ATOMS: atom_id res chain seq x y z
N TYR A 1 1.13 -8.43 -18.15
CA TYR A 1 0.57 -8.96 -16.91
C TYR A 1 -0.94 -8.94 -16.93
N LYS A 2 -1.57 -9.62 -16.00
CA LYS A 2 -3.02 -9.63 -15.86
C LYS A 2 -3.42 -8.79 -14.65
N LYS A 3 -4.49 -8.01 -14.79
CA LYS A 3 -4.95 -7.14 -13.71
C LYS A 3 -5.33 -7.91 -12.44
N ASP A 4 -5.85 -9.11 -12.59
CA ASP A 4 -6.21 -9.96 -11.46
C ASP A 4 -4.97 -10.41 -10.65
N CYS A 5 -3.78 -10.28 -11.20
CA CYS A 5 -2.56 -10.55 -10.46
C CYS A 5 -2.28 -9.52 -9.35
N LEU A 6 -2.99 -8.40 -9.36
CA LEU A 6 -2.85 -7.38 -8.33
C LEU A 6 -3.92 -7.50 -7.23
N ILE A 7 -4.68 -8.58 -7.23
CA ILE A 7 -5.73 -8.83 -6.24
C ILE A 7 -5.11 -9.30 -4.92
N PHE A 8 -5.48 -8.64 -3.84
CA PHE A 8 -5.08 -9.05 -2.51
C PHE A 8 -6.09 -10.03 -1.93
N ASN A 9 -5.58 -11.04 -1.27
CA ASN A 9 -6.41 -12.06 -0.66
C ASN A 9 -7.05 -11.56 0.65
N ASP A 10 -8.31 -11.94 0.90
CA ASP A 10 -9.00 -11.61 2.15
C ASP A 10 -8.25 -12.09 3.40
N ASN A 11 -7.55 -13.19 3.28
CA ASN A 11 -6.92 -13.88 4.40
C ASN A 11 -5.41 -13.68 4.46
N GLN A 12 -4.86 -12.94 3.53
CA GLN A 12 -3.40 -12.76 3.44
C GLN A 12 -3.09 -11.35 2.95
N MET A 13 -2.16 -10.71 3.60
CA MET A 13 -1.64 -9.42 3.17
C MET A 13 -0.44 -9.59 2.25
N SER A 14 -0.50 -10.58 1.41
CA SER A 14 0.50 -10.79 0.40
C SER A 14 -0.10 -10.57 -0.97
N MET A 15 0.68 -9.98 -1.85
CA MET A 15 0.33 -9.92 -3.25
C MET A 15 0.28 -11.33 -3.83
N PRO A 16 -0.66 -11.63 -4.72
CA PRO A 16 -0.59 -12.87 -5.50
C PRO A 16 0.76 -12.96 -6.20
N LYS A 17 1.22 -14.18 -6.41
CA LYS A 17 2.45 -14.36 -7.17
C LYS A 17 2.24 -13.89 -8.61
N ILE A 18 2.96 -12.86 -8.98
CA ILE A 18 2.95 -12.37 -10.34
C ILE A 18 4.38 -12.48 -10.89
N ASP A 19 4.48 -12.56 -12.20
CA ASP A 19 5.78 -12.51 -12.87
C ASP A 19 6.25 -11.06 -12.88
N ALA A 20 6.97 -10.68 -11.86
CA ALA A 20 7.39 -9.31 -11.64
C ALA A 20 8.83 -9.24 -11.14
N LYS A 21 9.43 -8.08 -11.34
CA LYS A 21 10.77 -7.78 -10.87
C LYS A 21 10.73 -6.58 -9.92
N GLU A 22 11.32 -6.73 -8.75
CA GLU A 22 11.48 -5.62 -7.82
C GLU A 22 12.78 -4.88 -8.12
N VAL A 23 12.67 -3.57 -8.28
CA VAL A 23 13.83 -2.72 -8.54
C VAL A 23 13.81 -1.58 -7.53
N ALA A 24 14.94 -1.38 -6.86
CA ALA A 24 15.06 -0.27 -5.91
C ALA A 24 14.84 1.07 -6.62
N LEU A 25 14.05 1.93 -6.02
CA LEU A 25 13.74 3.24 -6.57
C LEU A 25 14.59 4.29 -5.87
N ASP A 26 15.77 4.55 -6.39
CA ASP A 26 16.79 5.40 -5.76
C ASP A 26 16.83 6.84 -6.28
N GLY A 27 16.06 7.17 -7.31
CA GLY A 27 16.08 8.49 -7.91
C GLY A 27 15.25 9.52 -7.14
N ASP A 28 15.01 10.66 -7.76
CA ASP A 28 14.25 11.77 -7.16
C ASP A 28 12.84 11.37 -6.78
N GLU A 29 12.19 10.55 -7.59
CA GLU A 29 10.86 10.04 -7.32
C GLU A 29 10.81 9.25 -6.00
N GLY A 30 11.78 8.36 -5.82
CA GLY A 30 11.89 7.58 -4.58
C GLY A 30 12.13 8.47 -3.36
N LYS A 31 12.96 9.48 -3.51
CA LYS A 31 13.23 10.45 -2.43
C LYS A 31 12.00 11.27 -2.07
N GLU A 32 11.22 11.68 -3.05
CA GLU A 32 9.98 12.42 -2.80
C GLU A 32 8.96 11.54 -2.06
N ILE A 33 8.85 10.28 -2.44
CA ILE A 33 7.97 9.33 -1.78
C ILE A 33 8.40 9.12 -0.33
N LEU A 34 9.69 8.91 -0.11
CA LEU A 34 10.23 8.77 1.25
C LEU A 34 9.96 10.02 2.09
N ALA A 35 10.13 11.20 1.52
CA ALA A 35 9.86 12.45 2.22
C ALA A 35 8.38 12.55 2.62
N SER A 36 7.47 12.12 1.76
CA SER A 36 6.03 12.12 2.06
C SER A 36 5.67 11.16 3.19
N LEU A 37 6.38 10.04 3.27
CA LEU A 37 6.09 8.99 4.25
C LEU A 37 6.89 9.14 5.54
N SER A 38 7.83 10.08 5.61
CA SER A 38 8.60 10.36 6.83
C SER A 38 7.78 11.03 7.93
N ILE A 39 6.53 11.35 7.64
CA ILE A 39 5.61 11.92 8.64
C ILE A 39 5.23 10.93 9.74
N PHE A 40 5.37 9.63 9.48
CA PHE A 40 4.97 8.61 10.44
C PHE A 40 6.04 8.46 11.51
N GLU A 41 5.75 9.03 12.66
CA GLU A 41 6.64 8.95 13.82
C GLU A 41 6.83 7.48 14.22
N LYS A 42 8.06 7.08 14.47
CA LYS A 42 8.44 5.72 14.85
C LYS A 42 8.30 4.66 13.76
N TYR A 43 7.91 5.02 12.56
CA TYR A 43 7.89 4.09 11.44
C TYR A 43 8.94 4.51 10.42
N ASN A 44 9.94 3.67 10.23
CA ASN A 44 11.05 3.98 9.35
C ASN A 44 10.91 3.26 8.02
N PRO A 45 11.02 3.98 6.90
CA PRO A 45 11.04 3.32 5.59
C PRO A 45 12.27 2.43 5.49
N VAL A 46 12.06 1.16 5.22
CA VAL A 46 13.13 0.18 5.03
C VAL A 46 13.50 0.10 3.56
N SER A 47 12.50 0.20 2.68
CA SER A 47 12.73 0.04 1.26
C SER A 47 11.65 0.73 0.44
N VAL A 48 12.06 1.23 -0.72
CA VAL A 48 11.15 1.72 -1.76
C VAL A 48 11.48 0.97 -3.04
N TYR A 49 10.52 0.28 -3.58
CA TYR A 49 10.68 -0.50 -4.79
C TYR A 49 9.68 -0.11 -5.85
N GLU A 50 10.14 -0.18 -7.07
CA GLU A 50 9.31 -0.17 -8.25
C GLU A 50 9.07 -1.61 -8.66
N ILE A 51 7.82 -2.00 -8.85
CA ILE A 51 7.46 -3.34 -9.26
C ILE A 51 7.17 -3.32 -10.75
N LEU A 52 8.02 -4.00 -11.50
CA LEU A 52 7.95 -4.03 -12.96
C LEU A 52 7.41 -5.36 -13.43
N VAL A 53 6.55 -5.31 -14.44
CA VAL A 53 5.96 -6.48 -15.07
C VAL A 53 6.28 -6.48 -16.56
N LYS A 54 6.09 -7.63 -17.18
CA LYS A 54 6.22 -7.77 -18.64
C LYS A 54 4.93 -7.29 -19.30
N PRO A 55 5.00 -6.30 -20.19
CA PRO A 55 3.82 -5.95 -20.96
C PRO A 55 3.43 -7.08 -21.91
N ASN A 56 2.19 -7.07 -22.38
CA ASN A 56 1.69 -8.11 -23.25
C ASN A 56 2.59 -8.30 -24.46
N ASN A 57 2.92 -9.57 -24.75
CA ASN A 57 3.76 -9.98 -25.89
C ASN A 57 5.20 -9.46 -25.86
N LYS A 58 5.73 -9.14 -24.67
CA LYS A 58 7.14 -8.74 -24.50
C LYS A 58 7.80 -9.58 -23.41
N ASP A 59 9.09 -9.74 -23.52
CA ASP A 59 9.89 -10.57 -22.61
C ASP A 59 10.60 -9.77 -21.52
N ASP A 60 10.56 -8.44 -21.59
CA ASP A 60 11.28 -7.59 -20.66
C ASP A 60 10.35 -6.98 -19.61
N TYR A 61 10.87 -6.81 -18.40
CA TYR A 61 10.15 -6.17 -17.28
C TYR A 61 10.26 -4.65 -17.43
N THR A 62 9.38 -4.06 -18.21
CA THR A 62 9.45 -2.65 -18.56
C THR A 62 8.26 -1.82 -18.13
N GLU A 63 7.19 -2.47 -17.71
CA GLU A 63 5.98 -1.74 -17.28
C GLU A 63 5.88 -1.70 -15.77
N ARG A 64 5.73 -0.50 -15.22
CA ARG A 64 5.51 -0.36 -13.77
C ARG A 64 4.08 -0.75 -13.42
N ALA A 65 3.94 -1.73 -12.54
CA ALA A 65 2.65 -2.09 -11.98
C ALA A 65 2.31 -1.17 -10.80
N TYR A 66 3.26 -0.97 -9.89
CA TYR A 66 3.08 -0.11 -8.72
C TYR A 66 4.42 0.17 -8.05
N ILE A 67 4.40 1.11 -7.13
CA ILE A 67 5.51 1.38 -6.21
C ILE A 67 5.11 0.85 -4.84
N LYS A 68 6.04 0.21 -4.15
CA LYS A 68 5.81 -0.34 -2.82
C LYS A 68 6.81 0.24 -1.83
N VAL A 69 6.31 0.72 -0.70
CA VAL A 69 7.14 1.20 0.40
C VAL A 69 6.83 0.37 1.63
N HIS A 70 7.88 -0.12 2.26
CA HIS A 70 7.80 -0.95 3.46
C HIS A 70 8.35 -0.16 4.65
N LEU A 71 7.50 0.09 5.65
CA LEU A 71 7.87 0.80 6.86
C LEU A 71 7.72 -0.12 8.06
N VAL A 72 8.72 -0.09 8.94
CA VAL A 72 8.73 -0.93 10.14
C VAL A 72 8.82 -0.02 11.37
N ASN A 73 8.04 -0.35 12.40
CA ASN A 73 8.08 0.38 13.65
C ASN A 73 9.43 0.17 14.35
N GLU A 74 10.04 1.26 14.80
CA GLU A 74 11.39 1.20 15.42
C GLU A 74 11.40 0.51 16.79
N ASP A 75 10.27 0.49 17.48
CA ASP A 75 10.15 -0.12 18.80
C ASP A 75 9.62 -1.56 18.75
N ASN A 76 8.96 -1.93 17.66
CA ASN A 76 8.33 -3.24 17.53
C ASN A 76 8.32 -3.69 16.05
N ASN A 77 9.21 -4.60 15.71
CA ASN A 77 9.38 -5.10 14.35
C ASN A 77 8.15 -5.83 13.80
N ASP A 78 7.20 -6.20 14.65
CA ASP A 78 5.96 -6.85 14.21
C ASP A 78 4.92 -5.86 13.69
N LYS A 79 5.11 -4.57 13.97
CA LYS A 79 4.24 -3.52 13.45
C LYS A 79 4.80 -3.01 12.13
N ILE A 80 4.03 -3.21 11.08
CA ILE A 80 4.47 -2.92 9.71
C ILE A 80 3.41 -2.08 9.01
N LEU A 81 3.84 -1.11 8.26
CA LEU A 81 2.99 -0.36 7.34
C LEU A 81 3.54 -0.52 5.93
N ASP A 82 2.74 -1.12 5.05
CA ASP A 82 3.05 -1.19 3.62
C ASP A 82 2.19 -0.19 2.88
N VAL A 83 2.81 0.57 2.00
CA VAL A 83 2.10 1.53 1.15
C VAL A 83 2.36 1.18 -0.30
N ILE A 84 1.29 0.98 -1.05
CA ILE A 84 1.34 0.71 -2.48
C ILE A 84 0.75 1.92 -3.21
N ILE A 85 1.47 2.39 -4.21
CA ILE A 85 1.06 3.51 -5.04
C ILE A 85 0.99 3.03 -6.48
N ALA A 86 -0.20 2.98 -7.04
CA ALA A 86 -0.43 2.53 -8.41
C ALA A 86 -1.04 3.66 -9.24
N ASP A 87 -0.88 3.59 -10.54
CA ASP A 87 -1.53 4.55 -11.43
C ASP A 87 -3.05 4.42 -11.31
N LYS A 88 -3.76 5.53 -11.49
CA LYS A 88 -5.20 5.57 -11.29
C LYS A 88 -5.98 4.57 -12.15
N ASN A 89 -5.41 4.21 -13.30
CA ASN A 89 -6.06 3.31 -14.25
C ASN A 89 -5.81 1.83 -13.92
N GLU A 90 -4.99 1.55 -12.92
CA GLU A 90 -4.78 0.19 -12.44
C GLU A 90 -5.99 -0.26 -11.64
N THR A 91 -6.91 -0.91 -12.31
CA THR A 91 -8.16 -1.38 -11.72
C THR A 91 -8.07 -2.81 -11.21
N GLY A 92 -6.90 -3.44 -11.38
CA GLY A 92 -6.71 -4.81 -10.97
C GLY A 92 -6.36 -5.01 -9.51
N ILE A 93 -6.15 -3.94 -8.76
CA ILE A 93 -5.92 -4.07 -7.34
C ILE A 93 -7.27 -4.33 -6.69
N ASP A 94 -7.47 -5.55 -6.23
CA ASP A 94 -8.65 -5.88 -5.48
C ASP A 94 -8.49 -5.33 -4.08
N TYR A 95 -9.48 -4.64 -3.67
CA TYR A 95 -9.56 -4.04 -2.38
C TYR A 95 -10.19 -4.97 -1.36
N GLY A 96 -10.44 -6.15 -1.74
CA GLY A 96 -11.19 -7.31 -1.33
C GLY A 96 -11.12 -7.79 0.08
N LEU A 97 -10.86 -6.96 1.06
CA LEU A 97 -11.16 -7.36 2.43
C LEU A 97 -12.65 -7.24 2.67
N LYS A 98 -13.23 -8.27 3.28
CA LYS A 98 -14.64 -8.27 3.67
C LYS A 98 -14.88 -7.21 4.74
N ASP A 99 -16.14 -6.84 4.91
CA ASP A 99 -16.57 -5.88 5.94
C ASP A 99 -15.92 -4.50 5.79
N SER A 100 -15.72 -4.09 4.56
CA SER A 100 -15.18 -2.76 4.29
C SER A 100 -16.24 -1.67 4.54
N LYS A 101 -15.75 -0.54 5.01
CA LYS A 101 -16.56 0.66 5.22
C LYS A 101 -16.01 1.81 4.41
N MET A 102 -16.89 2.63 3.86
CA MET A 102 -16.47 3.87 3.23
C MET A 102 -16.47 4.98 4.28
N SER A 103 -15.36 5.67 4.41
CA SER A 103 -15.21 6.81 5.31
C SER A 103 -14.68 8.00 4.54
N THR A 104 -14.97 9.21 5.01
CA THR A 104 -14.40 10.42 4.43
C THR A 104 -13.37 10.97 5.41
N LEU A 105 -12.11 11.00 4.97
CA LEU A 105 -11.00 11.52 5.77
C LEU A 105 -10.33 12.63 4.95
N CYS A 106 -10.17 13.79 5.57
CA CYS A 106 -9.59 14.97 4.90
C CYS A 106 -10.23 15.27 3.54
N GLY A 107 -11.55 15.07 3.43
CA GLY A 107 -12.29 15.30 2.18
C GLY A 107 -12.14 14.21 1.13
N VAL A 108 -11.45 13.13 1.43
CA VAL A 108 -11.21 12.02 0.49
C VAL A 108 -11.98 10.79 0.94
N ASN A 109 -12.63 10.13 0.00
CA ASN A 109 -13.32 8.86 0.28
C ASN A 109 -12.30 7.74 0.41
N VAL A 110 -12.30 7.08 1.57
CA VAL A 110 -11.38 6.00 1.91
C VAL A 110 -12.18 4.76 2.22
N LYS A 111 -11.83 3.67 1.56
CA LYS A 111 -12.40 2.36 1.88
C LYS A 111 -11.52 1.71 2.94
N LEU A 112 -12.10 1.48 4.11
CA LEU A 112 -11.41 0.87 5.23
C LEU A 112 -11.91 -0.56 5.44
N SER A 113 -10.99 -1.47 5.64
CA SER A 113 -11.28 -2.89 5.85
C SER A 113 -10.37 -3.42 6.95
N LYS A 114 -10.85 -4.42 7.68
CA LYS A 114 -10.11 -5.05 8.76
C LYS A 114 -10.28 -6.57 8.66
N SER A 115 -9.22 -7.30 8.86
CA SER A 115 -9.27 -8.76 8.94
C SER A 115 -8.62 -9.23 10.24
N GLU A 116 -9.35 -10.03 11.00
CA GLU A 116 -8.87 -10.62 12.25
C GLU A 116 -8.50 -12.09 12.08
N ASN A 117 -8.94 -12.68 10.98
CA ASN A 117 -8.74 -14.12 10.72
C ASN A 117 -7.68 -14.31 9.66
N LEU A 118 -6.45 -14.15 10.04
CA LEU A 118 -5.37 -14.46 9.13
C LEU A 118 -4.76 -15.77 9.52
N ASN A 119 -4.58 -16.60 8.54
CA ASN A 119 -3.96 -17.91 8.73
C ASN A 119 -2.48 -17.82 9.08
N VAL A 120 -1.99 -16.65 9.40
CA VAL A 120 -0.58 -16.42 9.69
C VAL A 120 -0.46 -15.61 10.97
N ASP A 121 -0.13 -16.27 12.05
CA ASP A 121 0.33 -15.67 13.32
C ASP A 121 -0.67 -14.72 14.01
N ASP A 122 -1.97 -14.91 13.83
CA ASP A 122 -3.02 -14.14 14.51
C ASP A 122 -2.86 -12.62 14.41
N LYS A 123 -2.30 -12.16 13.30
CA LYS A 123 -2.04 -10.73 13.09
C LYS A 123 -3.31 -9.98 12.69
N ILE A 124 -3.50 -8.82 13.29
CA ILE A 124 -4.52 -7.89 12.84
C ILE A 124 -4.02 -7.19 11.58
N ILE A 125 -4.82 -7.20 10.55
CA ILE A 125 -4.49 -6.49 9.32
C ILE A 125 -5.59 -5.50 9.01
N THR A 126 -5.21 -4.26 8.77
CA THR A 126 -6.12 -3.18 8.40
C THR A 126 -5.67 -2.62 7.06
N ARG A 127 -6.63 -2.41 6.18
CA ARG A 127 -6.36 -1.89 4.85
C ARG A 127 -7.15 -0.62 4.59
N ALA A 128 -6.51 0.35 3.97
CA ALA A 128 -7.15 1.55 3.46
C ALA A 128 -6.86 1.69 1.98
N VAL A 129 -7.89 2.01 1.21
CA VAL A 129 -7.74 2.25 -0.23
C VAL A 129 -8.37 3.59 -0.56
N PHE A 130 -7.64 4.45 -1.24
CA PHE A 130 -8.15 5.73 -1.71
C PHE A 130 -7.49 6.14 -3.02
N LYS A 131 -8.16 7.02 -3.73
CA LYS A 131 -7.65 7.58 -4.98
C LYS A 131 -7.40 9.06 -4.80
N LEU A 132 -6.21 9.49 -5.18
CA LEU A 132 -5.81 10.88 -5.05
C LEU A 132 -4.75 11.22 -6.11
N ASN A 133 -4.88 12.38 -6.76
CA ASN A 133 -3.89 12.87 -7.73
C ASN A 133 -3.51 11.86 -8.80
N LYS A 134 -4.51 11.17 -9.36
CA LYS A 134 -4.34 10.16 -10.41
C LYS A 134 -3.65 8.88 -9.96
N HIS A 135 -3.53 8.67 -8.67
CA HIS A 135 -2.97 7.44 -8.13
C HIS A 135 -3.97 6.74 -7.23
N THR A 136 -3.85 5.42 -7.18
CA THR A 136 -4.54 4.61 -6.18
C THR A 136 -3.54 4.23 -5.10
N TYR A 137 -3.89 4.53 -3.86
CA TYR A 137 -3.08 4.19 -2.69
C TYR A 137 -3.72 3.02 -1.98
N VAL A 138 -2.91 2.03 -1.65
CA VAL A 138 -3.32 0.93 -0.78
C VAL A 138 -2.37 0.95 0.41
N MET A 139 -2.91 1.15 1.61
CA MET A 139 -2.14 1.12 2.84
C MET A 139 -2.54 -0.13 3.62
N ASP A 140 -1.56 -0.92 4.01
CA ASP A 140 -1.78 -2.12 4.81
C ASP A 140 -1.04 -1.99 6.13
N GLY A 141 -1.79 -1.97 7.23
CA GLY A 141 -1.24 -1.99 8.56
C GLY A 141 -1.27 -3.40 9.12
N ILE A 142 -0.12 -3.90 9.54
CA ILE A 142 0.02 -5.23 10.13
C ILE A 142 0.36 -5.05 11.60
N ASN A 143 -0.47 -5.61 12.48
CA ASN A 143 -0.36 -5.43 13.94
C ASN A 143 -0.45 -3.98 14.40
N ILE A 144 -1.07 -3.14 13.62
CA ILE A 144 -1.35 -1.76 14.00
C ILE A 144 -2.82 -1.69 14.42
N GLU A 145 -3.09 -1.14 15.61
CA GLU A 145 -4.45 -1.00 16.09
C GLU A 145 -5.27 -0.15 15.12
N PRO A 146 -6.54 -0.50 14.88
CA PRO A 146 -7.37 0.22 13.89
C PRO A 146 -7.44 1.72 14.10
N PHE A 147 -7.50 2.18 15.34
CA PHE A 147 -7.53 3.62 15.63
C PHE A 147 -6.21 4.30 15.21
N GLU A 148 -5.07 3.71 15.59
CA GLU A 148 -3.76 4.21 15.20
C GLU A 148 -3.61 4.20 13.68
N PHE A 149 -4.03 3.12 13.03
CA PHE A 149 -3.97 3.00 11.59
C PHE A 149 -4.78 4.08 10.88
N THR A 150 -6.01 4.33 11.35
CA THR A 150 -6.87 5.36 10.76
C THR A 150 -6.25 6.76 10.92
N GLU A 151 -5.61 7.02 12.06
CA GLU A 151 -4.87 8.27 12.24
C GLU A 151 -3.72 8.40 11.24
N MET A 152 -2.99 7.31 10.99
CA MET A 152 -1.91 7.31 10.01
C MET A 152 -2.42 7.60 8.59
N VAL A 153 -3.56 7.02 8.22
CA VAL A 153 -4.20 7.30 6.93
C VAL A 153 -4.56 8.79 6.85
N SER A 154 -5.13 9.34 7.90
CA SER A 154 -5.49 10.76 7.96
C SER A 154 -4.27 11.66 7.86
N GLU A 155 -3.17 11.30 8.52
CA GLU A 155 -1.92 12.06 8.45
C GLU A 155 -1.38 12.10 7.02
N LEU A 156 -1.37 10.96 6.35
CA LEU A 156 -0.90 10.91 4.96
C LEU A 156 -1.81 11.73 4.05
N LEU A 157 -3.12 11.59 4.19
CA LEU A 157 -4.06 12.37 3.38
C LEU A 157 -3.91 13.86 3.63
N SER A 158 -3.72 14.26 4.87
CA SER A 158 -3.47 15.67 5.22
C SER A 158 -2.21 16.17 4.53
N LYS A 159 -1.14 15.39 4.54
CA LYS A 159 0.13 15.74 3.87
C LYS A 159 -0.06 15.86 2.37
N LEU A 160 -0.77 14.92 1.75
CA LEU A 160 -0.95 14.89 0.29
C LEU A 160 -1.93 15.95 -0.22
N THR A 161 -2.89 16.38 0.60
CA THR A 161 -3.89 17.38 0.21
C THR A 161 -3.50 18.79 0.60
N ASN A 162 -2.61 18.97 1.56
CA ASN A 162 -2.07 20.28 1.96
C ASN A 162 -0.88 20.62 1.09
N LYS A 163 -1.06 21.55 0.23
CA LYS A 163 0.04 22.05 -0.61
C LYS A 163 0.65 23.29 -0.01
#